data_d1c5f731e62bfc5929e2e611d95baf5f
#
_entry.id   d1c5f731e62bfc5929e2e611d95baf5f
#
_cell.length_a   1.000
_cell.length_b   1.000
_cell.length_c   1.000
_cell.angle_alpha   90.00
_cell.angle_beta   90.00
_cell.angle_gamma   90.00
#
_symmetry.space_group_name_H-M   'P 1'
#
loop_
_entity.id
_entity.type
_entity.pdbx_description
1 polymer ?
#
loop_
_entity_poly.entity_id
_entity_poly.type
_entity_poly.pdbx_seq_one_letter_code
_entity_poly.pdbx_strand_id
1 'polypeptide(L)'
;MNSRTREFLEFIESLKQHLKPEQVIIIRSSVAPNTCEQIMRILGKKENWKLSYCPERIVQGYAVKELQKLPQIIAGFSDEAIDEASNLFKKISSSIIVTSMAEAELAKLFANSWRYIQFATANQFFMICEDQGVNYDTVRKAMTNGYERAAQ
;
A
#
# COMPACT_ATOMS: atom_id res chain seq x y z
N MET A 1 -1.17 -20.95 -1.95
CA MET A 1 -0.48 -19.82 -1.30
C MET A 1 0.80 -19.53 -2.06
N ASN A 2 1.08 -18.28 -2.45
CA ASN A 2 2.30 -17.90 -3.14
C ASN A 2 3.52 -18.13 -2.21
N SER A 3 4.69 -18.52 -2.76
CA SER A 3 5.93 -18.76 -1.98
C SER A 3 6.30 -17.55 -1.09
N ARG A 4 6.21 -16.33 -1.61
CA ARG A 4 6.50 -15.09 -0.86
C ARG A 4 5.59 -14.86 0.34
N THR A 5 4.30 -15.16 0.21
CA THR A 5 3.36 -15.05 1.33
C THR A 5 3.71 -16.07 2.41
N ARG A 6 4.09 -17.29 2.03
CA ARG A 6 4.52 -18.32 2.98
C ARG A 6 5.77 -17.91 3.72
N GLU A 7 6.81 -17.49 3.02
CA GLU A 7 8.05 -17.01 3.62
C GLU A 7 7.82 -15.85 4.60
N PHE A 8 6.91 -14.92 4.25
CA PHE A 8 6.55 -13.81 5.13
C PHE A 8 5.82 -14.29 6.40
N LEU A 9 4.92 -15.26 6.29
CA LEU A 9 4.24 -15.84 7.46
C LEU A 9 5.20 -16.65 8.34
N GLU A 10 6.13 -17.41 7.76
CA GLU A 10 7.21 -18.11 8.49
C GLU A 10 8.10 -17.12 9.24
N PHE A 11 8.41 -15.97 8.63
CA PHE A 11 9.13 -14.88 9.31
C PHE A 11 8.33 -14.33 10.51
N ILE A 12 7.04 -14.07 10.35
CA ILE A 12 6.17 -13.63 11.47
C ILE A 12 6.15 -14.68 12.60
N GLU A 13 6.04 -15.97 12.26
CA GLU A 13 6.08 -17.06 13.25
C GLU A 13 7.41 -17.04 14.04
N SER A 14 8.54 -16.84 13.34
CA SER A 14 9.84 -16.74 14.00
C SER A 14 9.99 -15.53 14.91
N LEU A 15 9.32 -14.41 14.57
CA LEU A 15 9.34 -13.21 15.41
C LEU A 15 8.48 -13.34 16.67
N LYS A 16 7.42 -14.16 16.65
CA LYS A 16 6.44 -14.27 17.71
C LYS A 16 7.07 -14.45 19.10
N GLN A 17 8.11 -15.26 19.20
CA GLN A 17 8.82 -15.52 20.48
C GLN A 17 9.53 -14.28 21.04
N HIS A 18 9.77 -13.26 20.22
CA HIS A 18 10.42 -12.00 20.60
C HIS A 18 9.43 -10.85 20.81
N LEU A 19 8.17 -11.04 20.42
CA LEU A 19 7.13 -10.03 20.55
C LEU A 19 6.49 -10.07 21.93
N LYS A 20 6.08 -8.90 22.40
CA LYS A 20 5.37 -8.73 23.67
C LYS A 20 3.97 -8.16 23.40
N PRO A 21 2.96 -8.55 24.18
CA PRO A 21 1.57 -8.13 23.97
C PRO A 21 1.35 -6.60 23.96
N GLU A 22 2.16 -5.86 24.72
CA GLU A 22 2.09 -4.40 24.79
C GLU A 22 2.63 -3.68 23.56
N GLN A 23 3.36 -4.39 22.69
CA GLN A 23 3.93 -3.81 21.47
C GLN A 23 2.86 -3.66 20.37
N VAL A 24 2.99 -2.58 19.60
CA VAL A 24 2.19 -2.38 18.39
C VAL A 24 2.91 -3.00 17.21
N ILE A 25 2.24 -3.89 16.51
CA ILE A 25 2.74 -4.54 15.29
C ILE A 25 2.13 -3.81 14.09
N ILE A 26 2.97 -3.19 13.27
CA ILE A 26 2.51 -2.46 12.09
C ILE A 26 3.05 -3.14 10.83
N ILE A 27 2.16 -3.71 10.03
CA ILE A 27 2.50 -4.27 8.72
C ILE A 27 2.43 -3.15 7.68
N ARG A 28 3.53 -2.91 6.97
CA ARG A 28 3.62 -1.89 5.91
C ARG A 28 3.82 -2.48 4.52
N SER A 29 4.26 -3.73 4.44
CA SER A 29 4.53 -4.43 3.19
C SER A 29 3.27 -4.63 2.37
N SER A 30 3.41 -4.66 1.03
CA SER A 30 2.31 -5.12 0.17
C SER A 30 2.09 -6.61 0.38
N VAL A 31 0.91 -6.99 0.80
CA VAL A 31 0.55 -8.38 1.11
C VAL A 31 -0.60 -8.85 0.24
N ALA A 32 -0.74 -10.16 0.08
CA ALA A 32 -1.90 -10.76 -0.58
C ALA A 32 -3.16 -10.60 0.30
N PRO A 33 -4.37 -10.62 -0.28
CA PRO A 33 -5.61 -10.55 0.50
C PRO A 33 -5.66 -11.63 1.59
N ASN A 34 -6.20 -11.28 2.75
CA ASN A 34 -6.29 -12.09 3.96
C ASN A 34 -4.95 -12.47 4.62
N THR A 35 -3.84 -11.83 4.26
CA THR A 35 -2.54 -12.09 4.91
C THR A 35 -2.54 -11.60 6.34
N CYS A 36 -3.10 -10.43 6.64
CA CYS A 36 -3.17 -9.91 8.01
C CYS A 36 -4.03 -10.78 8.94
N GLU A 37 -5.10 -11.39 8.42
CA GLU A 37 -5.88 -12.41 9.17
C GLU A 37 -5.04 -13.66 9.48
N GLN A 38 -4.19 -14.10 8.55
CA GLN A 38 -3.28 -15.22 8.79
C GLN A 38 -2.22 -14.86 9.83
N ILE A 39 -1.65 -13.65 9.77
CA ILE A 39 -0.72 -13.14 10.81
C ILE A 39 -1.39 -13.17 12.18
N MET A 40 -2.63 -12.67 12.29
CA MET A 40 -3.34 -12.67 13.56
C MET A 40 -3.57 -14.09 14.09
N ARG A 41 -3.86 -15.06 13.22
CA ARG A 41 -3.98 -16.49 13.64
C ARG A 41 -2.65 -17.06 14.16
N ILE A 42 -1.53 -16.70 13.55
CA ILE A 42 -0.18 -17.07 13.99
C ILE A 42 0.11 -16.47 15.38
N LEU A 43 -0.20 -15.19 15.57
CA LEU A 43 0.02 -14.51 16.84
C LEU A 43 -0.86 -15.11 17.97
N GLY A 44 -2.07 -15.53 17.66
CA GLY A 44 -2.99 -16.19 18.60
C GLY A 44 -4.21 -15.33 18.92
N LYS A 45 -4.60 -15.26 20.22
CA LYS A 45 -5.81 -14.55 20.63
C LYS A 45 -5.73 -13.05 20.28
N LYS A 46 -6.76 -12.56 19.61
CA LYS A 46 -6.87 -11.18 19.11
C LYS A 46 -6.67 -10.12 20.21
N GLU A 47 -7.19 -10.40 21.37
CA GLU A 47 -7.17 -9.49 22.54
C GLU A 47 -5.77 -9.24 23.09
N ASN A 48 -4.81 -10.08 22.72
CA ASN A 48 -3.45 -9.98 23.23
C ASN A 48 -2.51 -9.20 22.30
N TRP A 49 -2.98 -8.80 21.10
CA TRP A 49 -2.09 -8.24 20.10
C TRP A 49 -2.66 -6.97 19.44
N LYS A 50 -1.85 -5.92 19.41
CA LYS A 50 -2.16 -4.68 18.72
C LYS A 50 -1.61 -4.75 17.29
N LEU A 51 -2.31 -5.43 16.38
CA LEU A 51 -1.90 -5.56 14.99
C LEU A 51 -2.65 -4.58 14.09
N SER A 52 -1.87 -3.77 13.35
CA SER A 52 -2.37 -2.83 12.37
C SER A 52 -1.72 -3.06 10.99
N TYR A 53 -2.48 -2.80 9.95
CA TYR A 53 -2.01 -2.73 8.58
C TYR A 53 -2.02 -1.28 8.11
N CYS A 54 -0.85 -0.77 7.78
CA CYS A 54 -0.64 0.61 7.37
C CYS A 54 0.18 0.63 6.06
N PRO A 55 -0.44 0.28 4.91
CA PRO A 55 0.30 0.09 3.66
C PRO A 55 1.05 1.34 3.23
N GLU A 56 2.28 1.13 2.74
CA GLU A 56 3.08 2.19 2.17
C GLU A 56 2.69 2.47 0.72
N ARG A 57 2.47 3.76 0.38
CA ARG A 57 2.05 4.20 -0.97
C ARG A 57 3.02 5.17 -1.64
N ILE A 58 4.14 5.50 -0.98
CA ILE A 58 5.13 6.43 -1.51
C ILE A 58 5.85 5.88 -2.74
N VAL A 59 6.30 6.79 -3.60
CA VAL A 59 7.11 6.48 -4.78
C VAL A 59 8.59 6.71 -4.46
N GLN A 60 9.43 5.82 -4.97
CA GLN A 60 10.88 5.93 -4.81
C GLN A 60 11.39 7.26 -5.38
N GLY A 61 12.27 7.94 -4.63
CA GLY A 61 12.81 9.25 -4.99
C GLY A 61 12.08 10.46 -4.39
N TYR A 62 10.79 10.30 -3.99
CA TYR A 62 9.98 11.37 -3.40
C TYR A 62 9.48 11.06 -2.00
N ALA A 63 10.01 10.03 -1.38
CA ALA A 63 9.50 9.41 -0.15
C ALA A 63 9.17 10.41 0.97
N VAL A 64 10.08 11.32 1.32
CA VAL A 64 9.89 12.27 2.44
C VAL A 64 8.75 13.25 2.16
N LYS A 65 8.65 13.77 0.92
CA LYS A 65 7.59 14.71 0.53
C LYS A 65 6.23 14.04 0.48
N GLU A 66 6.18 12.81 -0.05
CA GLU A 66 4.93 12.05 -0.17
C GLU A 66 4.43 11.52 1.16
N LEU A 67 5.34 11.12 2.06
CA LEU A 67 4.97 10.69 3.41
C LEU A 67 4.18 11.76 4.18
N GLN A 68 4.52 13.04 3.98
CA GLN A 68 3.83 14.16 4.61
C GLN A 68 2.51 14.53 3.92
N LYS A 69 2.41 14.32 2.60
CA LYS A 69 1.26 14.76 1.79
C LYS A 69 0.17 13.71 1.63
N LEU A 70 0.57 12.43 1.51
CA LEU A 70 -0.39 11.36 1.27
C LEU A 70 -1.13 10.99 2.56
N PRO A 71 -2.47 10.86 2.51
CA PRO A 71 -3.23 10.29 3.61
C PRO A 71 -2.72 8.89 3.93
N GLN A 72 -2.49 8.58 5.20
CA GLN A 72 -2.12 7.23 5.62
C GLN A 72 -3.35 6.37 5.80
N ILE A 73 -3.41 5.24 5.09
CA ILE A 73 -4.43 4.22 5.32
C ILE A 73 -4.05 3.43 6.58
N ILE A 74 -5.00 3.23 7.47
CA ILE A 74 -4.83 2.44 8.70
C ILE A 74 -6.00 1.48 8.84
N ALA A 75 -5.70 0.22 9.08
CA ALA A 75 -6.64 -0.78 9.52
C ALA A 75 -6.07 -1.52 10.74
N GLY A 76 -6.90 -1.91 11.66
CA GLY A 76 -6.47 -2.62 12.89
C GLY A 76 -7.46 -3.70 13.27
N PHE A 77 -7.00 -4.67 14.07
CA PHE A 77 -7.86 -5.72 14.63
C PHE A 77 -8.58 -5.30 15.93
N SER A 78 -8.21 -4.15 16.49
CA SER A 78 -8.87 -3.52 17.62
C SER A 78 -8.78 -2.00 17.52
N ASP A 79 -9.67 -1.30 18.22
CA ASP A 79 -9.65 0.17 18.30
C ASP A 79 -8.33 0.67 18.87
N GLU A 80 -7.78 0.00 19.88
CA GLU A 80 -6.48 0.32 20.47
C GLU A 80 -5.34 0.22 19.43
N ALA A 81 -5.36 -0.79 18.55
CA ALA A 81 -4.36 -0.93 17.47
C ALA A 81 -4.48 0.21 16.45
N ILE A 82 -5.71 0.61 16.13
CA ILE A 82 -5.98 1.74 15.22
C ILE A 82 -5.50 3.06 15.86
N ASP A 83 -5.80 3.28 17.13
CA ASP A 83 -5.43 4.50 17.84
C ASP A 83 -3.92 4.65 17.97
N GLU A 84 -3.21 3.60 18.35
CA GLU A 84 -1.75 3.60 18.47
C GLU A 84 -1.07 3.86 17.10
N ALA A 85 -1.52 3.18 16.05
CA ALA A 85 -1.04 3.43 14.70
C ALA A 85 -1.36 4.86 14.24
N SER A 86 -2.58 5.35 14.52
CA SER A 86 -3.00 6.71 14.18
C SER A 86 -2.15 7.76 14.90
N ASN A 87 -1.86 7.57 16.18
CA ASN A 87 -1.02 8.47 16.97
C ASN A 87 0.42 8.53 16.44
N LEU A 88 0.94 7.40 15.94
CA LEU A 88 2.24 7.36 15.28
C LEU A 88 2.22 8.15 13.97
N PHE A 89 1.26 7.84 13.08
CA PHE A 89 1.23 8.41 11.72
C PHE A 89 0.75 9.85 11.65
N LYS A 90 -0.05 10.35 12.60
CA LYS A 90 -0.39 11.79 12.72
C LYS A 90 0.83 12.69 12.86
N LYS A 91 1.97 12.15 13.31
CA LYS A 91 3.21 12.92 13.43
C LYS A 91 3.91 13.17 12.09
N ILE A 92 3.58 12.39 11.07
CA ILE A 92 4.30 12.38 9.78
C ILE A 92 3.39 12.50 8.56
N SER A 93 2.10 12.22 8.67
CA SER A 93 1.14 12.30 7.56
C SER A 93 0.12 13.41 7.77
N SER A 94 -0.32 14.04 6.68
CA SER A 94 -1.30 15.13 6.70
C SER A 94 -2.68 14.69 7.17
N SER A 95 -3.06 13.44 6.93
CA SER A 95 -4.36 12.88 7.31
C SER A 95 -4.35 11.36 7.40
N ILE A 96 -5.35 10.81 8.07
CA ILE A 96 -5.54 9.39 8.31
C ILE A 96 -6.84 8.93 7.66
N ILE A 97 -6.82 7.78 7.01
CA ILE A 97 -8.00 7.08 6.49
C ILE A 97 -8.10 5.75 7.21
N VAL A 98 -9.10 5.59 8.08
CA VAL A 98 -9.38 4.34 8.76
C VAL A 98 -10.33 3.50 7.89
N THR A 99 -9.96 2.22 7.68
CA THR A 99 -10.74 1.26 6.90
C THR A 99 -10.74 -0.11 7.58
N SER A 100 -11.49 -1.06 7.05
CA SER A 100 -11.36 -2.46 7.44
C SER A 100 -10.05 -3.06 6.91
N MET A 101 -9.63 -4.17 7.50
CA MET A 101 -8.40 -4.87 7.11
C MET A 101 -8.43 -5.30 5.64
N ALA A 102 -9.53 -5.88 5.19
CA ALA A 102 -9.71 -6.32 3.81
C ALA A 102 -9.67 -5.15 2.81
N GLU A 103 -10.33 -4.03 3.15
CA GLU A 103 -10.31 -2.82 2.32
C GLU A 103 -8.91 -2.23 2.20
N ALA A 104 -8.14 -2.18 3.29
CA ALA A 104 -6.77 -1.68 3.27
C ALA A 104 -5.84 -2.54 2.40
N GLU A 105 -5.94 -3.88 2.51
CA GLU A 105 -5.17 -4.81 1.67
C GLU A 105 -5.51 -4.63 0.19
N LEU A 106 -6.80 -4.60 -0.16
CA LEU A 106 -7.26 -4.41 -1.53
C LEU A 106 -6.91 -3.02 -2.08
N ALA A 107 -7.09 -1.95 -1.30
CA ALA A 107 -6.75 -0.60 -1.72
C ALA A 107 -5.27 -0.49 -2.13
N LYS A 108 -4.37 -1.12 -1.37
CA LYS A 108 -2.95 -1.15 -1.72
C LYS A 108 -2.68 -1.91 -3.02
N LEU A 109 -3.29 -3.08 -3.19
CA LEU A 109 -3.12 -3.90 -4.38
C LEU A 109 -3.70 -3.20 -5.62
N PHE A 110 -4.89 -2.61 -5.51
CA PHE A 110 -5.53 -1.91 -6.62
C PHE A 110 -4.76 -0.66 -7.03
N ALA A 111 -4.24 0.12 -6.07
CA ALA A 111 -3.39 1.28 -6.39
C ALA A 111 -2.12 0.87 -7.16
N ASN A 112 -1.49 -0.24 -6.78
CA ASN A 112 -0.34 -0.77 -7.51
C ASN A 112 -0.73 -1.27 -8.91
N SER A 113 -1.81 -2.07 -9.02
CA SER A 113 -2.29 -2.61 -10.29
C SER A 113 -2.70 -1.50 -11.25
N TRP A 114 -3.39 -0.46 -10.77
CA TRP A 114 -3.76 0.70 -11.55
C TRP A 114 -2.54 1.39 -12.17
N ARG A 115 -1.50 1.61 -11.36
CA ARG A 115 -0.25 2.19 -11.85
C ARG A 115 0.43 1.33 -12.92
N TYR A 116 0.42 0.01 -12.78
CA TYR A 116 0.96 -0.89 -13.82
C TYR A 116 0.14 -0.84 -15.10
N ILE A 117 -1.18 -0.74 -15.04
CA ILE A 117 -2.05 -0.56 -16.21
C ILE A 117 -1.71 0.74 -16.92
N GLN A 118 -1.54 1.84 -16.20
CA GLN A 118 -1.14 3.12 -16.77
C GLN A 118 0.21 3.04 -17.47
N PHE A 119 1.21 2.40 -16.88
CA PHE A 119 2.52 2.20 -17.51
C PHE A 119 2.43 1.33 -18.75
N ALA A 120 1.69 0.23 -18.70
CA ALA A 120 1.49 -0.64 -19.85
C ALA A 120 0.82 0.11 -21.01
N THR A 121 -0.20 0.91 -20.72
CA THR A 121 -0.90 1.74 -21.71
C THR A 121 0.04 2.79 -22.31
N ALA A 122 0.81 3.50 -21.48
CA ALA A 122 1.77 4.49 -21.95
C ALA A 122 2.85 3.88 -22.85
N ASN A 123 3.34 2.68 -22.51
CA ASN A 123 4.29 1.95 -23.34
C ASN A 123 3.67 1.55 -24.70
N GLN A 124 2.41 1.11 -24.73
CA GLN A 124 1.72 0.80 -25.99
C GLN A 124 1.56 2.05 -26.86
N PHE A 125 1.20 3.20 -26.28
CA PHE A 125 1.11 4.45 -27.02
C PHE A 125 2.47 4.89 -27.57
N PHE A 126 3.53 4.71 -26.77
CA PHE A 126 4.90 4.97 -27.22
C PHE A 126 5.25 4.11 -28.43
N MET A 127 5.01 2.80 -28.39
CA MET A 127 5.29 1.88 -29.50
C MET A 127 4.52 2.25 -30.77
N ILE A 128 3.23 2.62 -30.64
CA ILE A 128 2.43 3.10 -31.79
C ILE A 128 3.04 4.36 -32.39
N CYS A 129 3.49 5.32 -31.58
CA CYS A 129 4.13 6.53 -32.07
C CYS A 129 5.43 6.23 -32.82
N GLU A 130 6.26 5.32 -32.32
CA GLU A 130 7.47 4.87 -33.01
C GLU A 130 7.14 4.23 -34.38
N ASP A 131 6.15 3.35 -34.43
CA ASP A 131 5.71 2.72 -35.69
C ASP A 131 5.19 3.73 -36.70
N GLN A 132 4.59 4.85 -36.26
CA GLN A 132 4.09 5.93 -37.10
C GLN A 132 5.14 7.02 -37.38
N GLY A 133 6.36 6.90 -36.82
CA GLY A 133 7.42 7.89 -36.97
C GLY A 133 7.12 9.25 -36.34
N VAL A 134 6.29 9.31 -35.29
CA VAL A 134 5.91 10.55 -34.60
C VAL A 134 6.44 10.59 -33.16
N ASN A 135 6.66 11.81 -32.66
CA ASN A 135 7.20 11.97 -31.30
C ASN A 135 6.12 11.77 -30.25
N TYR A 136 6.30 10.76 -29.40
CA TYR A 136 5.37 10.41 -28.31
C TYR A 136 5.12 11.56 -27.33
N ASP A 137 6.15 12.33 -26.94
CA ASP A 137 5.97 13.44 -26.00
C ASP A 137 5.07 14.55 -26.57
N THR A 138 5.16 14.79 -27.88
CA THR A 138 4.27 15.74 -28.56
C THR A 138 2.83 15.24 -28.54
N VAL A 139 2.61 13.96 -28.87
CA VAL A 139 1.28 13.33 -28.83
C VAL A 139 0.72 13.35 -27.40
N ARG A 140 1.52 12.97 -26.43
CA ARG A 140 1.13 12.97 -25.01
C ARG A 140 0.72 14.37 -24.52
N LYS A 141 1.50 15.41 -24.85
CA LYS A 141 1.17 16.79 -24.49
C LYS A 141 -0.14 17.25 -25.16
N ALA A 142 -0.34 16.93 -26.42
CA ALA A 142 -1.57 17.26 -27.12
C ALA A 142 -2.79 16.55 -26.53
N MET A 143 -2.62 15.29 -26.13
CA MET A 143 -3.68 14.49 -25.50
C MET A 143 -4.06 14.99 -24.11
N THR A 144 -3.08 15.46 -23.31
CA THR A 144 -3.32 15.78 -21.89
C THR A 144 -3.55 17.25 -21.60
N ASN A 145 -3.09 18.17 -22.49
CA ASN A 145 -3.14 19.60 -22.25
C ASN A 145 -4.59 20.12 -22.25
N GLY A 146 -5.05 20.59 -21.09
CA GLY A 146 -6.42 21.07 -20.89
C GLY A 146 -7.50 19.98 -20.89
N TYR A 147 -7.12 18.70 -20.90
CA TYR A 147 -8.05 17.58 -20.89
C TYR A 147 -7.82 16.68 -19.65
N GLU A 148 -8.44 17.04 -18.55
CA GLU A 148 -8.25 16.39 -17.24
C GLU A 148 -8.50 14.88 -17.25
N ARG A 149 -9.43 14.39 -18.10
CA ARG A 149 -9.73 12.94 -18.20
C ARG A 149 -8.57 12.10 -18.75
N ALA A 150 -7.64 12.73 -19.46
CA ALA A 150 -6.45 12.06 -20.01
C ALA A 150 -5.18 12.34 -19.19
N ALA A 151 -5.26 13.20 -18.19
CA ALA A 151 -4.13 13.61 -17.33
C ALA A 151 -3.92 12.75 -16.10
N GLN A 152 -4.74 11.68 -15.91
CA GLN A 152 -4.68 10.77 -14.75
C GLN A 152 -3.71 9.63 -14.98
#